data_4e3079a94b813bcfd4b8eca6a6225c0d
#
_entry.id   4e3079a94b813bcfd4b8eca6a6225c0d
#
_cell.length_a   1.000
_cell.length_b   1.000
_cell.length_c   1.000
_cell.angle_alpha   90.00
_cell.angle_beta   90.00
_cell.angle_gamma   90.00
#
_symmetry.space_group_name_H-M   'P 1'
#
loop_
_entity.id
_entity.type
_entity.pdbx_description
1 polymer ?
#
loop_
_entity_poly.entity_id
_entity_poly.type
_entity_poly.pdbx_seq_one_letter_code
_entity_poly.pdbx_strand_id
1 'polypeptide(L)'
;MLERIIYLIIVIGILVMESDVVVQIYKGMKNSFSIKRDLRLVSKQINKREGGKVYKHLMRLISASDMEHIFISPEHFIYLCVFIFSFMFIGLMIFLDFRYALILATGFAAIPYAVLTFKLSGKRAKGSREAVVLVQELTNNYKINSCNMREAIEATAISIEASATVKRVMINLAKNLNNASSSKEIGEAVENFRYAFGTAWADILSTNIFIAVYRGVRVENSLRDLGKSIANSKKIVEHSRRQGYEARIMIRYMMPICMLMTIISARMFFDMSIGEYMLNQFSNKSSMYWLLTSIFLYLGACFTDMFFASRKMDL
;
A
#
# COMPACT_ATOMS: atom_id res chain seq x y z
N MET A 1 32.77 -22.44 -17.29
CA MET A 1 33.28 -21.06 -17.18
C MET A 1 32.73 -20.17 -18.29
N LEU A 2 32.78 -20.62 -19.56
CA LEU A 2 32.27 -19.82 -20.71
C LEU A 2 30.78 -19.44 -20.56
N GLU A 3 29.92 -20.36 -20.16
CA GLU A 3 28.48 -20.08 -19.94
C GLU A 3 28.25 -18.96 -18.89
N ARG A 4 29.04 -18.96 -17.82
CA ARG A 4 28.92 -17.91 -16.78
C ARG A 4 29.33 -16.53 -17.31
N ILE A 5 30.29 -16.48 -18.22
CA ILE A 5 30.73 -15.23 -18.86
C ILE A 5 29.65 -14.74 -19.83
N ILE A 6 29.00 -15.61 -20.58
CA ILE A 6 27.91 -15.26 -21.49
C ILE A 6 26.71 -14.70 -20.69
N TYR A 7 26.34 -15.34 -19.58
CA TYR A 7 25.29 -14.83 -18.69
C TYR A 7 25.64 -13.47 -18.11
N LEU A 8 26.89 -13.25 -17.72
CA LEU A 8 27.35 -11.96 -17.18
C LEU A 8 27.30 -10.86 -18.24
N ILE A 9 27.63 -11.15 -19.49
CA ILE A 9 27.50 -10.21 -20.62
C ILE A 9 26.03 -9.88 -20.91
N ILE A 10 25.14 -10.87 -20.86
CA ILE A 10 23.69 -10.66 -21.03
C ILE A 10 23.14 -9.77 -19.87
N VAL A 11 23.56 -10.03 -18.63
CA VAL A 11 23.18 -9.22 -17.47
C VAL A 11 23.61 -7.75 -17.64
N ILE A 12 24.86 -7.55 -18.04
CA ILE A 12 25.41 -6.20 -18.31
C ILE A 12 24.65 -5.53 -19.45
N GLY A 13 24.35 -6.28 -20.53
CA GLY A 13 23.60 -5.75 -21.67
C GLY A 13 22.18 -5.28 -21.29
N ILE A 14 21.47 -6.06 -20.48
CA ILE A 14 20.14 -5.69 -19.97
C ILE A 14 20.23 -4.49 -19.02
N LEU A 15 21.22 -4.46 -18.11
CA LEU A 15 21.45 -3.33 -17.21
C LEU A 15 21.76 -2.04 -17.98
N VAL A 16 22.48 -2.12 -19.09
CA VAL A 16 22.75 -0.96 -19.95
C VAL A 16 21.49 -0.49 -20.66
N MET A 17 20.68 -1.40 -21.20
CA MET A 17 19.40 -1.05 -21.84
C MET A 17 18.40 -0.44 -20.84
N GLU A 18 18.43 -0.86 -19.57
CA GLU A 18 17.55 -0.32 -18.52
C GLU A 18 18.14 0.90 -17.81
N SER A 19 19.39 1.29 -18.10
CA SER A 19 20.04 2.48 -17.50
C SER A 19 19.27 3.77 -17.74
N ASP A 20 18.63 3.93 -18.88
CA ASP A 20 17.79 5.09 -19.20
C ASP A 20 16.55 5.17 -18.29
N VAL A 21 15.99 4.03 -17.90
CA VAL A 21 14.86 3.94 -16.97
C VAL A 21 15.30 4.33 -15.55
N VAL A 22 16.46 3.84 -15.11
CA VAL A 22 17.05 4.21 -13.81
C VAL A 22 17.40 5.70 -13.76
N VAL A 23 17.96 6.23 -14.83
CA VAL A 23 18.26 7.68 -14.97
C VAL A 23 16.97 8.52 -15.00
N GLN A 24 15.89 8.05 -15.64
CA GLN A 24 14.60 8.72 -15.63
C GLN A 24 13.94 8.68 -14.23
N ILE A 25 14.04 7.57 -13.50
CA ILE A 25 13.58 7.46 -12.11
C ILE A 25 14.37 8.43 -11.22
N TYR A 26 15.70 8.47 -11.36
CA TYR A 26 16.57 9.38 -10.59
C TYR A 26 16.30 10.86 -10.93
N LYS A 27 16.13 11.21 -12.21
CA LYS A 27 15.73 12.56 -12.64
C LYS A 27 14.31 12.91 -12.15
N GLY A 28 13.38 11.96 -12.16
CA GLY A 28 12.04 12.12 -11.61
C GLY A 28 12.05 12.42 -10.11
N MET A 29 12.89 11.75 -9.35
CA MET A 29 13.10 12.03 -7.91
C MET A 29 13.68 13.43 -7.68
N LYS A 30 14.64 13.87 -8.50
CA LYS A 30 15.28 15.18 -8.37
C LYS A 30 14.37 16.35 -8.81
N ASN A 31 13.56 16.15 -9.83
CA ASN A 31 12.60 17.15 -10.34
C ASN A 31 11.31 17.24 -9.49
N SER A 32 11.04 16.26 -8.63
CA SER A 32 9.85 16.25 -7.76
C SER A 32 9.76 17.47 -6.83
N PHE A 33 10.87 18.13 -6.54
CA PHE A 33 10.87 19.36 -5.73
C PHE A 33 10.38 20.60 -6.49
N SER A 34 10.47 20.65 -7.82
CA SER A 34 10.05 21.81 -8.63
C SER A 34 8.64 21.69 -9.19
N ILE A 35 8.06 20.50 -9.24
CA ILE A 35 6.83 20.17 -10.00
C ILE A 35 5.52 20.25 -9.19
N LYS A 36 5.53 20.76 -7.97
CA LYS A 36 4.27 21.02 -7.24
C LYS A 36 3.27 21.91 -7.98
N ARG A 37 3.72 22.61 -9.00
CA ARG A 37 2.91 23.54 -9.81
C ARG A 37 2.28 22.88 -11.03
N ASP A 38 2.97 21.95 -11.67
CA ASP A 38 2.54 21.34 -12.94
C ASP A 38 1.68 20.08 -12.76
N LEU A 39 1.73 19.43 -11.57
CA LEU A 39 0.90 18.25 -11.25
C LEU A 39 -0.61 18.52 -11.34
N ARG A 40 -1.06 19.78 -11.18
CA ARG A 40 -2.48 20.16 -11.39
C ARG A 40 -2.89 20.14 -12.86
N LEU A 41 -1.97 20.40 -13.77
CA LEU A 41 -2.24 20.39 -15.22
C LEU A 41 -2.13 18.98 -15.79
N VAL A 42 -1.16 18.20 -15.29
CA VAL A 42 -0.92 16.81 -15.71
C VAL A 42 -2.05 15.89 -15.26
N SER A 43 -2.60 16.06 -14.06
CA SER A 43 -3.74 15.27 -13.58
C SER A 43 -5.00 15.46 -14.45
N LYS A 44 -5.21 16.67 -15.00
CA LYS A 44 -6.29 16.93 -15.97
C LYS A 44 -6.05 16.26 -17.34
N GLN A 45 -4.80 16.16 -17.79
CA GLN A 45 -4.45 15.51 -19.07
C GLN A 45 -4.44 13.97 -18.96
N ILE A 46 -4.02 13.41 -17.82
CA ILE A 46 -3.97 11.96 -17.59
C ILE A 46 -5.38 11.37 -17.50
N ASN A 47 -6.36 12.13 -17.04
CA ASN A 47 -7.76 11.69 -17.01
C ASN A 47 -8.38 11.55 -18.43
N LYS A 48 -7.71 12.03 -19.46
CA LYS A 48 -8.14 11.96 -20.85
C LYS A 48 -7.57 10.76 -21.64
N ARG A 49 -6.56 10.06 -21.11
CA ARG A 49 -6.10 8.79 -21.68
C ARG A 49 -6.94 7.65 -21.14
N GLU A 50 -7.64 6.96 -22.01
CA GLU A 50 -8.37 5.71 -21.73
C GLU A 50 -7.38 4.58 -21.38
N GLY A 51 -6.77 4.68 -20.21
CA GLY A 51 -5.94 3.60 -19.67
C GLY A 51 -6.80 2.38 -19.30
N GLY A 52 -6.31 1.19 -19.58
CA GLY A 52 -6.96 -0.07 -19.20
C GLY A 52 -7.29 -0.15 -17.70
N LYS A 53 -8.14 -1.10 -17.30
CA LYS A 53 -8.59 -1.28 -15.91
C LYS A 53 -7.41 -1.36 -14.92
N VAL A 54 -6.32 -2.03 -15.31
CA VAL A 54 -5.09 -2.19 -14.51
C VAL A 54 -4.41 -0.84 -14.29
N TYR A 55 -4.29 -0.02 -15.33
CA TYR A 55 -3.67 1.32 -15.23
C TYR A 55 -4.44 2.23 -14.28
N LYS A 56 -5.78 2.26 -14.40
CA LYS A 56 -6.65 3.02 -13.49
C LYS A 56 -6.55 2.54 -12.04
N HIS A 57 -6.44 1.23 -11.84
CA HIS A 57 -6.27 0.64 -10.51
C HIS A 57 -4.93 1.06 -9.88
N LEU A 58 -3.82 0.91 -10.63
CA LEU A 58 -2.48 1.32 -10.16
C LEU A 58 -2.42 2.82 -9.88
N MET A 59 -3.00 3.65 -10.74
CA MET A 59 -3.03 5.10 -10.53
C MET A 59 -3.76 5.46 -9.22
N ARG A 60 -4.94 4.89 -8.98
CA ARG A 60 -5.68 5.09 -7.72
C ARG A 60 -4.89 4.59 -6.51
N LEU A 61 -4.19 3.45 -6.66
CA LEU A 61 -3.40 2.85 -5.60
C LEU A 61 -2.19 3.70 -5.25
N ILE A 62 -1.47 4.25 -6.23
CA ILE A 62 -0.33 5.15 -6.03
C ILE A 62 -0.80 6.45 -5.37
N SER A 63 -1.87 7.08 -5.87
CA SER A 63 -2.43 8.31 -5.30
C SER A 63 -2.91 8.12 -3.87
N ALA A 64 -3.62 7.02 -3.59
CA ALA A 64 -4.12 6.73 -2.25
C ALA A 64 -2.99 6.35 -1.27
N SER A 65 -1.87 5.78 -1.75
CA SER A 65 -0.73 5.40 -0.91
C SER A 65 0.19 6.56 -0.53
N ASP A 66 -0.02 7.77 -1.09
CA ASP A 66 0.84 8.97 -0.92
C ASP A 66 2.28 8.77 -1.43
N MET A 67 2.43 7.85 -2.38
CA MET A 67 3.70 7.54 -3.03
C MET A 67 3.90 8.31 -4.34
N GLU A 68 3.08 9.34 -4.59
CA GLU A 68 3.20 10.22 -5.76
C GLU A 68 4.58 10.90 -5.83
N HIS A 69 5.27 11.02 -4.69
CA HIS A 69 6.63 11.56 -4.64
C HIS A 69 7.68 10.60 -5.22
N ILE A 70 7.41 9.29 -5.20
CA ILE A 70 8.33 8.25 -5.68
C ILE A 70 7.94 7.80 -7.07
N PHE A 71 6.64 7.60 -7.31
CA PHE A 71 6.11 7.15 -8.59
C PHE A 71 5.23 8.24 -9.20
N ILE A 72 5.78 8.96 -10.18
CA ILE A 72 5.09 10.03 -10.89
C ILE A 72 3.99 9.47 -11.82
N SER A 73 4.18 8.24 -12.32
CA SER A 73 3.21 7.55 -13.17
C SER A 73 3.15 6.05 -12.90
N PRO A 74 2.02 5.38 -13.18
CA PRO A 74 1.90 3.93 -13.11
C PRO A 74 2.89 3.17 -14.00
N GLU A 75 3.34 3.78 -15.09
CA GLU A 75 4.31 3.22 -16.02
C GLU A 75 5.66 3.00 -15.33
N HIS A 76 6.15 3.98 -14.56
CA HIS A 76 7.41 3.85 -13.81
C HIS A 76 7.36 2.73 -12.78
N PHE A 77 6.19 2.49 -12.20
CA PHE A 77 6.00 1.38 -11.26
C PHE A 77 6.08 0.03 -11.97
N ILE A 78 5.47 -0.10 -13.16
CA ILE A 78 5.54 -1.33 -13.96
C ILE A 78 6.98 -1.60 -14.39
N TYR A 79 7.71 -0.57 -14.86
CA TYR A 79 9.12 -0.70 -15.22
C TYR A 79 9.98 -1.16 -14.04
N LEU A 80 9.73 -0.64 -12.83
CA LEU A 80 10.44 -1.09 -11.63
C LEU A 80 10.17 -2.57 -11.33
N CYS A 81 8.93 -3.03 -11.46
CA CYS A 81 8.60 -4.44 -11.26
C CYS A 81 9.29 -5.35 -12.29
N VAL A 82 9.30 -4.94 -13.56
CA VAL A 82 9.98 -5.67 -14.65
C VAL A 82 11.49 -5.68 -14.43
N PHE A 83 12.08 -4.57 -14.02
CA PHE A 83 13.51 -4.47 -13.68
C PHE A 83 13.89 -5.44 -12.55
N ILE A 84 13.14 -5.44 -11.44
CA ILE A 84 13.39 -6.35 -10.32
C ILE A 84 13.26 -7.82 -10.78
N PHE A 85 12.24 -8.12 -11.59
CA PHE A 85 12.05 -9.45 -12.14
C PHE A 85 13.27 -9.90 -12.97
N SER A 86 13.68 -9.09 -13.95
CA SER A 86 14.79 -9.41 -14.86
C SER A 86 16.10 -9.57 -14.09
N PHE A 87 16.39 -8.63 -13.18
CA PHE A 87 17.60 -8.68 -12.37
C PHE A 87 17.67 -9.92 -11.48
N MET A 88 16.58 -10.23 -10.77
CA MET A 88 16.50 -11.40 -9.90
C MET A 88 16.51 -12.69 -10.71
N PHE A 89 15.80 -12.76 -11.84
CA PHE A 89 15.74 -13.94 -12.67
C PHE A 89 17.12 -14.32 -13.21
N ILE A 90 17.87 -13.36 -13.72
CA ILE A 90 19.21 -13.58 -14.26
C ILE A 90 20.18 -13.97 -13.14
N GLY A 91 20.15 -13.27 -12.01
CA GLY A 91 20.97 -13.61 -10.86
C GLY A 91 20.71 -15.02 -10.32
N LEU A 92 19.45 -15.42 -10.23
CA LEU A 92 19.06 -16.74 -9.74
C LEU A 92 19.39 -17.87 -10.73
N MET A 93 19.37 -17.60 -12.04
CA MET A 93 19.75 -18.56 -13.08
C MET A 93 21.21 -19.03 -12.97
N ILE A 94 22.09 -18.24 -12.34
CA ILE A 94 23.48 -18.63 -12.11
C ILE A 94 23.59 -19.77 -11.08
N PHE A 95 22.67 -19.81 -10.13
CA PHE A 95 22.73 -20.72 -8.98
C PHE A 95 21.66 -21.81 -8.98
N LEU A 96 20.50 -21.56 -9.61
CA LEU A 96 19.33 -22.40 -9.56
C LEU A 96 18.89 -22.85 -10.96
N ASP A 97 18.10 -23.93 -11.02
CA ASP A 97 17.47 -24.39 -12.25
C ASP A 97 16.37 -23.41 -12.69
N PHE A 98 16.10 -23.37 -13.98
CA PHE A 98 15.14 -22.47 -14.63
C PHE A 98 13.79 -22.38 -13.91
N ARG A 99 13.22 -23.51 -13.51
CA ARG A 99 11.89 -23.54 -12.86
C ARG A 99 11.88 -22.79 -11.51
N TYR A 100 12.90 -23.03 -10.70
CA TYR A 100 13.03 -22.39 -9.38
C TYR A 100 13.39 -20.92 -9.48
N ALA A 101 14.26 -20.56 -10.42
CA ALA A 101 14.61 -19.18 -10.70
C ALA A 101 13.38 -18.36 -11.12
N LEU A 102 12.50 -18.93 -11.97
CA LEU A 102 11.27 -18.27 -12.41
C LEU A 102 10.29 -18.02 -11.26
N ILE A 103 10.06 -19.03 -10.40
CA ILE A 103 9.13 -18.91 -9.27
C ILE A 103 9.62 -17.84 -8.29
N LEU A 104 10.91 -17.90 -7.91
CA LEU A 104 11.48 -16.95 -6.97
C LEU A 104 11.54 -15.52 -7.53
N ALA A 105 11.95 -15.35 -8.79
CA ALA A 105 11.99 -14.04 -9.44
C ALA A 105 10.60 -13.40 -9.51
N THR A 106 9.56 -14.19 -9.82
CA THR A 106 8.16 -13.70 -9.80
C THR A 106 7.75 -13.25 -8.41
N GLY A 107 8.12 -13.99 -7.37
CA GLY A 107 7.87 -13.61 -5.99
C GLY A 107 8.54 -12.29 -5.60
N PHE A 108 9.80 -12.10 -5.95
CA PHE A 108 10.52 -10.84 -5.70
C PHE A 108 9.93 -9.66 -6.49
N ALA A 109 9.49 -9.88 -7.73
CA ALA A 109 8.84 -8.85 -8.54
C ALA A 109 7.47 -8.40 -7.96
N ALA A 110 6.80 -9.24 -7.18
CA ALA A 110 5.55 -8.91 -6.51
C ALA A 110 5.75 -8.02 -5.26
N ILE A 111 6.96 -7.94 -4.68
CA ILE A 111 7.25 -7.19 -3.46
C ILE A 111 6.87 -5.69 -3.56
N PRO A 112 7.21 -4.94 -4.62
CA PRO A 112 6.82 -3.53 -4.73
C PRO A 112 5.30 -3.33 -4.69
N TYR A 113 4.55 -4.20 -5.37
CA TYR A 113 3.09 -4.17 -5.33
C TYR A 113 2.54 -4.47 -3.94
N ALA A 114 3.14 -5.46 -3.27
CA ALA A 114 2.85 -5.80 -1.90
C ALA A 114 3.08 -4.61 -0.95
N VAL A 115 4.19 -3.89 -1.09
CA VAL A 115 4.51 -2.70 -0.28
C VAL A 115 3.49 -1.57 -0.50
N LEU A 116 3.05 -1.33 -1.75
CA LEU A 116 2.03 -0.32 -2.06
C LEU A 116 0.68 -0.66 -1.41
N THR A 117 0.21 -1.88 -1.61
CA THR A 117 -1.06 -2.35 -1.03
C THR A 117 -1.00 -2.31 0.49
N PHE A 118 0.15 -2.63 1.06
CA PHE A 118 0.39 -2.58 2.48
C PHE A 118 0.33 -1.16 3.04
N LYS A 119 1.01 -0.20 2.42
CA LYS A 119 0.93 1.22 2.82
C LYS A 119 -0.50 1.73 2.76
N LEU A 120 -1.25 1.39 1.70
CA LEU A 120 -2.65 1.75 1.58
C LEU A 120 -3.50 1.12 2.71
N SER A 121 -3.29 -0.18 2.99
CA SER A 121 -3.97 -0.86 4.10
C SER A 121 -3.68 -0.22 5.45
N GLY A 122 -2.43 0.16 5.71
CA GLY A 122 -2.05 0.88 6.92
C GLY A 122 -2.74 2.24 7.07
N LYS A 123 -2.85 3.01 5.98
CA LYS A 123 -3.58 4.29 5.96
C LYS A 123 -5.07 4.08 6.19
N ARG A 124 -5.67 3.11 5.52
CA ARG A 124 -7.08 2.74 5.67
C ARG A 124 -7.39 2.30 7.10
N ALA A 125 -6.50 1.54 7.72
CA ALA A 125 -6.64 1.12 9.12
C ALA A 125 -6.52 2.30 10.10
N LYS A 126 -5.65 3.30 9.82
CA LYS A 126 -5.59 4.54 10.60
C LYS A 126 -6.87 5.35 10.45
N GLY A 127 -7.30 5.59 9.21
CA GLY A 127 -8.55 6.31 8.93
C GLY A 127 -9.77 5.64 9.55
N SER A 128 -9.82 4.31 9.51
CA SER A 128 -10.91 3.55 10.14
C SER A 128 -10.94 3.68 11.67
N ARG A 129 -9.78 3.80 12.33
CA ARG A 129 -9.72 4.05 13.79
C ARG A 129 -10.23 5.43 14.17
N GLU A 130 -10.05 6.41 13.31
CA GLU A 130 -10.48 7.79 13.50
C GLU A 130 -11.89 8.05 12.95
N ALA A 131 -12.53 7.03 12.36
CA ALA A 131 -13.86 7.12 11.76
C ALA A 131 -14.93 7.63 12.74
N VAL A 132 -14.88 7.18 14.00
CA VAL A 132 -15.82 7.65 15.04
C VAL A 132 -15.72 9.16 15.21
N VAL A 133 -14.50 9.67 15.38
CA VAL A 133 -14.24 11.11 15.56
C VAL A 133 -14.68 11.87 14.32
N LEU A 134 -14.32 11.37 13.13
CA LEU A 134 -14.69 11.99 11.86
C LEU A 134 -16.22 12.12 11.70
N VAL A 135 -16.96 11.02 11.92
CA VAL A 135 -18.41 11.01 11.72
C VAL A 135 -19.13 11.85 12.81
N GLN A 136 -18.63 11.83 14.02
CA GLN A 136 -19.17 12.69 15.11
C GLN A 136 -18.97 14.16 14.79
N GLU A 137 -17.76 14.56 14.42
CA GLU A 137 -17.42 15.94 14.09
C GLU A 137 -18.21 16.43 12.88
N LEU A 138 -18.30 15.60 11.83
CA LEU A 138 -19.14 15.91 10.66
C LEU A 138 -20.62 16.06 11.04
N THR A 139 -21.14 15.20 11.92
CA THR A 139 -22.54 15.28 12.36
C THR A 139 -22.80 16.57 13.15
N ASN A 140 -21.85 16.96 13.99
CA ASN A 140 -21.95 18.21 14.75
C ASN A 140 -21.90 19.43 13.83
N ASN A 141 -20.93 19.48 12.93
CA ASN A 141 -20.79 20.57 11.96
C ASN A 141 -21.98 20.63 10.99
N TYR A 142 -22.57 19.47 10.63
CA TYR A 142 -23.78 19.40 9.79
C TYR A 142 -24.98 20.08 10.47
N LYS A 143 -25.13 19.91 11.79
CA LYS A 143 -26.17 20.62 12.58
C LYS A 143 -25.91 22.10 12.66
N ILE A 144 -24.67 22.50 12.97
CA ILE A 144 -24.28 23.90 13.14
C ILE A 144 -24.48 24.67 11.84
N ASN A 145 -24.15 24.09 10.70
CA ASN A 145 -24.28 24.71 9.38
C ASN A 145 -25.69 24.49 8.76
N SER A 146 -26.73 24.44 9.55
CA SER A 146 -28.13 24.36 9.09
C SER A 146 -28.39 23.22 8.11
N CYS A 147 -27.74 22.09 8.30
CA CYS A 147 -27.81 20.90 7.42
C CYS A 147 -27.24 21.14 6.01
N ASN A 148 -26.34 22.11 5.83
CA ASN A 148 -25.58 22.28 4.60
C ASN A 148 -24.35 21.35 4.61
N MET A 149 -24.37 20.31 3.78
CA MET A 149 -23.31 19.29 3.76
C MET A 149 -21.98 19.81 3.24
N ARG A 150 -21.96 20.75 2.29
CA ARG A 150 -20.70 21.32 1.77
C ARG A 150 -19.97 22.12 2.83
N GLU A 151 -20.68 23.02 3.52
CA GLU A 151 -20.13 23.82 4.63
C GLU A 151 -19.72 22.93 5.81
N ALA A 152 -20.52 21.91 6.12
CA ALA A 152 -20.19 20.95 7.18
C ALA A 152 -18.89 20.19 6.92
N ILE A 153 -18.68 19.75 5.68
CA ILE A 153 -17.43 19.05 5.28
C ILE A 153 -16.24 20.01 5.36
N GLU A 154 -16.40 21.25 4.92
CA GLU A 154 -15.35 22.27 4.98
C GLU A 154 -14.99 22.61 6.45
N ALA A 155 -15.99 22.87 7.28
CA ALA A 155 -15.81 23.09 8.71
C ALA A 155 -15.12 21.89 9.38
N THR A 156 -15.54 20.66 9.07
CA THR A 156 -14.93 19.45 9.60
C THR A 156 -13.47 19.28 9.13
N ALA A 157 -13.16 19.62 7.89
CA ALA A 157 -11.77 19.54 7.36
C ALA A 157 -10.81 20.49 8.12
N ILE A 158 -11.34 21.59 8.67
CA ILE A 158 -10.56 22.58 9.44
C ILE A 158 -10.48 22.14 10.91
N SER A 159 -11.62 21.82 11.53
CA SER A 159 -11.74 21.59 12.98
C SER A 159 -11.23 20.22 13.44
N ILE A 160 -11.22 19.21 12.55
CA ILE A 160 -10.93 17.84 12.97
C ILE A 160 -9.53 17.67 13.57
N GLU A 161 -9.46 17.17 14.78
CA GLU A 161 -8.24 16.72 15.46
C GLU A 161 -7.95 15.25 15.13
N ALA A 162 -7.62 14.98 13.86
CA ALA A 162 -7.31 13.65 13.36
C ALA A 162 -5.92 13.64 12.72
N SER A 163 -5.46 12.44 12.33
CA SER A 163 -4.18 12.28 11.62
C SER A 163 -4.15 13.13 10.35
N ALA A 164 -2.94 13.55 9.96
CA ALA A 164 -2.70 14.31 8.74
C ALA A 164 -3.30 13.63 7.50
N THR A 165 -3.41 12.30 7.52
CA THR A 165 -4.00 11.51 6.43
C THR A 165 -5.51 11.75 6.31
N VAL A 166 -6.27 11.68 7.43
CA VAL A 166 -7.71 11.90 7.43
C VAL A 166 -8.02 13.35 7.10
N LYS A 167 -7.29 14.29 7.71
CA LYS A 167 -7.43 15.72 7.43
C LYS A 167 -7.23 16.03 5.95
N ARG A 168 -6.20 15.45 5.31
CA ARG A 168 -5.94 15.63 3.87
C ARG A 168 -7.07 15.08 2.99
N VAL A 169 -7.64 13.91 3.33
CA VAL A 169 -8.77 13.34 2.61
C VAL A 169 -10.01 14.24 2.70
N MET A 170 -10.28 14.79 3.89
CA MET A 170 -11.40 15.73 4.09
C MET A 170 -11.20 17.06 3.36
N ILE A 171 -9.99 17.63 3.39
CA ILE A 171 -9.66 18.84 2.61
C ILE A 171 -9.84 18.60 1.10
N ASN A 172 -9.38 17.45 0.59
CA ASN A 172 -9.55 17.11 -0.81
C ASN A 172 -11.02 16.92 -1.18
N LEU A 173 -11.81 16.28 -0.31
CA LEU A 173 -13.26 16.14 -0.50
C LEU A 173 -13.94 17.51 -0.54
N ALA A 174 -13.68 18.38 0.45
CA ALA A 174 -14.23 19.74 0.50
C ALA A 174 -13.90 20.51 -0.78
N LYS A 175 -12.63 20.52 -1.18
CA LYS A 175 -12.17 21.20 -2.39
C LYS A 175 -12.86 20.68 -3.67
N ASN A 176 -12.97 19.34 -3.81
CA ASN A 176 -13.57 18.75 -4.99
C ASN A 176 -15.09 18.99 -5.04
N LEU A 177 -15.77 18.96 -3.88
CA LEU A 177 -17.19 19.26 -3.81
C LEU A 177 -17.49 20.74 -4.08
N ASN A 178 -16.65 21.67 -3.62
CA ASN A 178 -16.83 23.10 -3.88
C ASN A 178 -16.62 23.45 -5.36
N ASN A 179 -15.74 22.70 -6.05
CA ASN A 179 -15.51 22.87 -7.49
C ASN A 179 -16.48 22.10 -8.37
N ALA A 180 -17.29 21.20 -7.79
CA ALA A 180 -18.20 20.33 -8.54
C ALA A 180 -19.49 21.07 -8.89
N SER A 181 -19.76 21.17 -10.19
CA SER A 181 -20.98 21.79 -10.74
C SER A 181 -21.98 20.74 -11.26
N SER A 182 -21.52 19.52 -11.55
CA SER A 182 -22.35 18.45 -12.09
C SER A 182 -22.50 17.27 -11.13
N SER A 183 -23.59 16.51 -11.26
CA SER A 183 -23.83 15.27 -10.52
C SER A 183 -22.66 14.27 -10.67
N LYS A 184 -22.05 14.22 -11.87
CA LYS A 184 -20.94 13.33 -12.16
C LYS A 184 -19.68 13.76 -11.37
N GLU A 185 -19.39 15.04 -11.30
CA GLU A 185 -18.25 15.57 -10.54
C GLU A 185 -18.42 15.36 -9.05
N ILE A 186 -19.64 15.56 -8.52
CA ILE A 186 -19.98 15.24 -7.12
C ILE A 186 -19.76 13.74 -6.87
N GLY A 187 -20.23 12.87 -7.78
CA GLY A 187 -20.02 11.43 -7.71
C GLY A 187 -18.55 11.02 -7.70
N GLU A 188 -17.71 11.65 -8.56
CA GLU A 188 -16.27 11.39 -8.61
C GLU A 188 -15.56 11.85 -7.32
N ALA A 189 -15.94 13.00 -6.76
CA ALA A 189 -15.40 13.49 -5.50
C ALA A 189 -15.67 12.54 -4.33
N VAL A 190 -16.91 12.06 -4.25
CA VAL A 190 -17.37 11.13 -3.23
C VAL A 190 -16.74 9.73 -3.41
N GLU A 191 -16.61 9.26 -4.65
CA GLU A 191 -15.95 7.98 -4.96
C GLU A 191 -14.45 7.99 -4.60
N ASN A 192 -13.77 9.10 -4.80
CA ASN A 192 -12.37 9.26 -4.37
C ASN A 192 -12.24 9.20 -2.83
N PHE A 193 -13.18 9.80 -2.11
CA PHE A 193 -13.25 9.70 -0.65
C PHE A 193 -13.51 8.25 -0.21
N ARG A 194 -14.49 7.59 -0.80
CA ARG A 194 -14.83 6.17 -0.60
C ARG A 194 -13.60 5.28 -0.81
N TYR A 195 -12.89 5.47 -1.92
CA TYR A 195 -11.69 4.70 -2.25
C TYR A 195 -10.55 4.90 -1.25
N ALA A 196 -10.36 6.12 -0.74
CA ALA A 196 -9.31 6.45 0.22
C ALA A 196 -9.44 5.65 1.52
N PHE A 197 -10.66 5.50 2.03
CA PHE A 197 -10.94 4.71 3.25
C PHE A 197 -11.18 3.23 2.94
N GLY A 198 -11.92 2.92 1.88
CA GLY A 198 -12.23 1.57 1.40
C GLY A 198 -12.82 0.65 2.45
N THR A 199 -13.81 1.12 3.19
CA THR A 199 -14.53 0.47 4.28
C THR A 199 -16.02 0.62 4.10
N ALA A 200 -16.86 -0.28 4.67
CA ALA A 200 -18.29 -0.20 4.55
C ALA A 200 -18.88 1.09 5.16
N TRP A 201 -18.32 1.57 6.29
CA TRP A 201 -18.76 2.84 6.86
C TRP A 201 -18.49 4.03 5.92
N ALA A 202 -17.38 4.00 5.19
CA ALA A 202 -17.07 5.04 4.22
C ALA A 202 -18.01 4.99 3.02
N ASP A 203 -18.48 3.80 2.63
CA ASP A 203 -19.48 3.61 1.58
C ASP A 203 -20.82 4.24 1.98
N ILE A 204 -21.27 3.99 3.21
CA ILE A 204 -22.51 4.55 3.76
C ILE A 204 -22.39 6.08 3.89
N LEU A 205 -21.26 6.56 4.45
CA LEU A 205 -21.00 7.99 4.58
C LEU A 205 -20.95 8.69 3.22
N SER A 206 -20.28 8.09 2.24
CA SER A 206 -20.20 8.58 0.87
C SER A 206 -21.58 8.73 0.23
N THR A 207 -22.42 7.71 0.40
CA THR A 207 -23.80 7.74 -0.11
C THR A 207 -24.61 8.86 0.55
N ASN A 208 -24.50 9.04 1.88
CA ASN A 208 -25.17 10.12 2.60
C ASN A 208 -24.68 11.50 2.14
N ILE A 209 -23.37 11.68 1.94
CA ILE A 209 -22.79 12.93 1.42
C ILE A 209 -23.34 13.22 0.02
N PHE A 210 -23.35 12.21 -0.88
CA PHE A 210 -23.86 12.37 -2.23
C PHE A 210 -25.34 12.79 -2.24
N ILE A 211 -26.18 12.10 -1.47
CA ILE A 211 -27.63 12.41 -1.37
C ILE A 211 -27.85 13.80 -0.78
N ALA A 212 -27.12 14.17 0.26
CA ALA A 212 -27.26 15.47 0.88
C ALA A 212 -26.81 16.62 -0.03
N VAL A 213 -25.68 16.46 -0.75
CA VAL A 213 -25.15 17.50 -1.65
C VAL A 213 -25.94 17.62 -2.94
N TYR A 214 -26.34 16.46 -3.53
CA TYR A 214 -27.02 16.47 -4.83
C TYR A 214 -28.52 16.67 -4.72
N ARG A 215 -29.18 16.03 -3.73
CA ARG A 215 -30.64 16.06 -3.57
C ARG A 215 -31.14 16.99 -2.46
N GLY A 216 -30.24 17.55 -1.65
CA GLY A 216 -30.59 18.39 -0.51
C GLY A 216 -31.35 17.67 0.62
N VAL A 217 -31.29 16.34 0.66
CA VAL A 217 -32.00 15.54 1.68
C VAL A 217 -31.29 15.63 3.02
N ARG A 218 -32.03 15.78 4.10
CA ARG A 218 -31.49 15.80 5.46
C ARG A 218 -31.04 14.39 5.86
N VAL A 219 -29.76 14.25 6.18
CA VAL A 219 -29.12 12.95 6.51
C VAL A 219 -28.68 12.85 7.99
N GLU A 220 -29.14 13.76 8.85
CA GLU A 220 -28.71 13.84 10.26
C GLU A 220 -28.88 12.50 11.00
N ASN A 221 -30.06 11.87 10.89
CA ASN A 221 -30.33 10.62 11.59
C ASN A 221 -29.42 9.50 11.06
N SER A 222 -29.22 9.42 9.75
CA SER A 222 -28.33 8.44 9.13
C SER A 222 -26.87 8.62 9.58
N LEU A 223 -26.38 9.86 9.70
CA LEU A 223 -25.03 10.12 10.22
C LEU A 223 -24.90 9.74 11.68
N ARG A 224 -25.91 9.99 12.51
CA ARG A 224 -25.93 9.61 13.93
C ARG A 224 -25.91 8.09 14.10
N ASP A 225 -26.73 7.37 13.34
CA ASP A 225 -26.81 5.91 13.41
C ASP A 225 -25.53 5.27 12.91
N LEU A 226 -24.94 5.82 11.85
CA LEU A 226 -23.60 5.44 11.37
C LEU A 226 -22.53 5.62 12.47
N GLY A 227 -22.54 6.74 13.16
CA GLY A 227 -21.60 7.00 14.28
C GLY A 227 -21.70 5.98 15.40
N LYS A 228 -22.95 5.59 15.80
CA LYS A 228 -23.20 4.54 16.79
C LYS A 228 -22.70 3.18 16.32
N SER A 229 -22.97 2.83 15.07
CA SER A 229 -22.57 1.56 14.48
C SER A 229 -21.04 1.41 14.43
N ILE A 230 -20.33 2.46 14.00
CA ILE A 230 -18.86 2.47 13.98
C ILE A 230 -18.29 2.35 15.41
N ALA A 231 -18.87 3.04 16.40
CA ALA A 231 -18.43 2.97 17.79
C ALA A 231 -18.56 1.55 18.38
N ASN A 232 -19.64 0.84 18.04
CA ASN A 232 -19.84 -0.56 18.46
C ASN A 232 -18.84 -1.50 17.78
N SER A 233 -18.65 -1.35 16.46
CA SER A 233 -17.67 -2.15 15.69
C SER A 233 -16.25 -1.94 16.21
N LYS A 234 -15.91 -0.72 16.63
CA LYS A 234 -14.61 -0.42 17.24
C LYS A 234 -14.33 -1.27 18.46
N LYS A 235 -15.29 -1.42 19.37
CA LYS A 235 -15.15 -2.25 20.58
C LYS A 235 -14.88 -3.73 20.23
N ILE A 236 -15.60 -4.28 19.26
CA ILE A 236 -15.43 -5.68 18.82
C ILE A 236 -14.04 -5.90 18.22
N VAL A 237 -13.59 -5.00 17.36
CA VAL A 237 -12.26 -5.10 16.72
C VAL A 237 -11.13 -4.96 17.72
N GLU A 238 -11.24 -4.07 18.72
CA GLU A 238 -10.23 -3.93 19.77
C GLU A 238 -10.11 -5.20 20.61
N HIS A 239 -11.22 -5.87 20.92
CA HIS A 239 -11.19 -7.15 21.62
C HIS A 239 -10.49 -8.24 20.79
N SER A 240 -10.86 -8.38 19.51
CA SER A 240 -10.23 -9.36 18.61
C SER A 240 -8.73 -9.11 18.39
N ARG A 241 -8.30 -7.85 18.41
CA ARG A 241 -6.87 -7.49 18.29
C ARG A 241 -6.03 -7.97 19.45
N ARG A 242 -6.57 -7.94 20.67
CA ARG A 242 -5.85 -8.41 21.86
C ARG A 242 -5.61 -9.92 21.78
N GLN A 243 -6.58 -10.69 21.33
CA GLN A 243 -6.46 -12.14 21.18
C GLN A 243 -5.44 -12.58 20.12
N GLY A 244 -5.29 -11.81 19.02
CA GLY A 244 -4.34 -12.14 17.96
C GLY A 244 -2.89 -11.67 18.21
N TYR A 245 -2.59 -11.05 19.34
CA TYR A 245 -1.26 -10.47 19.59
C TYR A 245 -0.15 -11.54 19.76
N GLU A 246 -0.44 -12.61 20.47
CA GLU A 246 0.51 -13.71 20.71
C GLU A 246 0.93 -14.41 19.41
N ALA A 247 -0.05 -14.71 18.53
CA ALA A 247 0.23 -15.32 17.24
C ALA A 247 1.15 -14.43 16.36
N ARG A 248 1.00 -13.11 16.43
CA ARG A 248 1.84 -12.17 15.70
C ARG A 248 3.28 -12.12 16.20
N ILE A 249 3.48 -12.21 17.51
CA ILE A 249 4.83 -12.32 18.10
C ILE A 249 5.50 -13.59 17.60
N MET A 250 4.80 -14.72 17.63
CA MET A 250 5.34 -15.98 17.13
C MET A 250 5.77 -15.89 15.66
N ILE A 251 4.91 -15.41 14.77
CA ILE A 251 5.25 -15.28 13.34
C ILE A 251 6.48 -14.39 13.14
N ARG A 252 6.58 -13.27 13.84
CA ARG A 252 7.63 -12.29 13.63
C ARG A 252 9.00 -12.73 14.15
N TYR A 253 9.03 -13.39 15.30
CA TYR A 253 10.29 -13.70 15.99
C TYR A 253 10.71 -15.16 15.92
N MET A 254 9.78 -16.09 15.71
CA MET A 254 10.07 -17.52 15.74
C MET A 254 11.10 -17.92 14.68
N MET A 255 10.95 -17.44 13.44
CA MET A 255 11.83 -17.84 12.36
C MET A 255 13.26 -17.29 12.50
N PRO A 256 13.50 -15.99 12.79
CA PRO A 256 14.85 -15.51 13.09
C PRO A 256 15.50 -16.27 14.27
N ILE A 257 14.72 -16.59 15.31
CA ILE A 257 15.20 -17.38 16.44
C ILE A 257 15.60 -18.81 15.99
N CYS A 258 14.77 -19.46 15.19
CA CYS A 258 15.10 -20.79 14.66
C CYS A 258 16.38 -20.76 13.80
N MET A 259 16.56 -19.73 12.98
CA MET A 259 17.81 -19.58 12.19
C MET A 259 19.04 -19.38 13.08
N LEU A 260 18.93 -18.61 14.15
CA LEU A 260 20.04 -18.47 15.12
C LEU A 260 20.31 -19.81 15.84
N MET A 261 19.27 -20.52 16.23
CA MET A 261 19.41 -21.83 16.89
C MET A 261 20.07 -22.88 15.98
N THR A 262 19.83 -22.85 14.66
CA THR A 262 20.52 -23.76 13.72
C THR A 262 22.03 -23.45 13.65
N ILE A 263 22.42 -22.17 13.66
CA ILE A 263 23.85 -21.80 13.68
C ILE A 263 24.51 -22.23 14.97
N ILE A 264 23.85 -22.01 16.12
CA ILE A 264 24.35 -22.42 17.44
C ILE A 264 24.48 -23.94 17.51
N SER A 265 23.48 -24.69 17.02
CA SER A 265 23.50 -26.15 16.97
C SER A 265 24.62 -26.70 16.08
N ALA A 266 24.84 -26.07 14.92
CA ALA A 266 25.95 -26.45 14.04
C ALA A 266 27.31 -26.33 14.73
N ARG A 267 27.50 -25.27 15.55
CA ARG A 267 28.72 -25.08 16.31
C ARG A 267 28.85 -26.09 17.47
N MET A 268 27.75 -26.33 18.22
CA MET A 268 27.79 -27.17 19.42
C MET A 268 27.89 -28.67 19.12
N PHE A 269 27.23 -29.14 18.05
CA PHE A 269 27.17 -30.58 17.75
C PHE A 269 28.12 -31.03 16.65
N PHE A 270 28.55 -30.11 15.77
CA PHE A 270 29.39 -30.47 14.62
C PHE A 270 30.76 -29.76 14.66
N ASP A 271 31.06 -28.98 15.73
CA ASP A 271 32.30 -28.19 15.86
C ASP A 271 32.63 -27.31 14.65
N MET A 272 31.63 -26.97 13.84
CA MET A 272 31.79 -26.15 12.67
C MET A 272 32.01 -24.68 13.03
N SER A 273 32.99 -24.05 12.43
CA SER A 273 33.14 -22.60 12.50
C SER A 273 31.99 -21.89 11.74
N ILE A 274 31.68 -20.66 12.13
CA ILE A 274 30.64 -19.85 11.44
C ILE A 274 31.02 -19.68 9.95
N GLY A 275 32.32 -19.55 9.63
CA GLY A 275 32.81 -19.44 8.26
C GLY A 275 32.55 -20.71 7.44
N GLU A 276 32.81 -21.88 8.00
CA GLU A 276 32.53 -23.18 7.36
C GLU A 276 31.02 -23.40 7.17
N TYR A 277 30.21 -23.03 8.14
CA TYR A 277 28.74 -23.08 8.01
C TYR A 277 28.27 -22.23 6.82
N MET A 278 28.76 -20.98 6.73
CA MET A 278 28.43 -20.08 5.62
C MET A 278 28.92 -20.64 4.28
N LEU A 279 30.15 -21.12 4.20
CA LEU A 279 30.67 -21.73 2.97
C LEU A 279 29.84 -22.93 2.52
N ASN A 280 29.47 -23.83 3.43
CA ASN A 280 28.62 -24.97 3.12
C ASN A 280 27.21 -24.55 2.69
N GLN A 281 26.66 -23.50 3.29
CA GLN A 281 25.35 -22.97 2.94
C GLN A 281 25.31 -22.39 1.53
N PHE A 282 26.36 -21.69 1.11
CA PHE A 282 26.43 -21.05 -0.21
C PHE A 282 27.12 -21.90 -1.30
N SER A 283 27.93 -22.89 -0.95
CA SER A 283 28.62 -23.76 -1.89
C SER A 283 27.70 -24.84 -2.47
N ASN A 284 26.73 -25.33 -1.68
CA ASN A 284 25.83 -26.38 -2.11
C ASN A 284 24.52 -25.81 -2.67
N LYS A 285 24.19 -26.14 -3.93
CA LYS A 285 22.95 -25.70 -4.59
C LYS A 285 21.68 -26.05 -3.79
N SER A 286 21.64 -27.25 -3.19
CA SER A 286 20.49 -27.68 -2.40
C SER A 286 20.31 -26.84 -1.14
N SER A 287 21.39 -26.56 -0.43
CA SER A 287 21.36 -25.71 0.78
C SER A 287 20.91 -24.28 0.47
N MET A 288 21.43 -23.73 -0.62
CA MET A 288 21.05 -22.39 -1.08
C MET A 288 19.58 -22.33 -1.48
N TYR A 289 19.06 -23.35 -2.14
CA TYR A 289 17.65 -23.47 -2.48
C TYR A 289 16.75 -23.42 -1.24
N TRP A 290 17.06 -24.23 -0.22
CA TRP A 290 16.29 -24.25 1.04
C TRP A 290 16.36 -22.93 1.79
N LEU A 291 17.51 -22.27 1.80
CA LEU A 291 17.68 -20.94 2.42
C LEU A 291 16.82 -19.88 1.72
N LEU A 292 16.88 -19.79 0.39
CA LEU A 292 16.08 -18.83 -0.39
C LEU A 292 14.58 -19.11 -0.23
N THR A 293 14.18 -20.37 -0.24
CA THR A 293 12.77 -20.75 -0.06
C THR A 293 12.29 -20.35 1.35
N SER A 294 13.10 -20.58 2.38
CA SER A 294 12.75 -20.21 3.75
C SER A 294 12.62 -18.70 3.95
N ILE A 295 13.53 -17.91 3.36
CA ILE A 295 13.45 -16.45 3.38
C ILE A 295 12.18 -15.99 2.67
N PHE A 296 11.87 -16.56 1.51
CA PHE A 296 10.67 -16.21 0.75
C PHE A 296 9.38 -16.52 1.52
N LEU A 297 9.30 -17.69 2.15
CA LEU A 297 8.16 -18.07 2.98
C LEU A 297 8.02 -17.15 4.21
N TYR A 298 9.14 -16.76 4.82
CA TYR A 298 9.14 -15.82 5.93
C TYR A 298 8.64 -14.43 5.51
N LEU A 299 9.11 -13.91 4.39
CA LEU A 299 8.61 -12.65 3.83
C LEU A 299 7.11 -12.74 3.54
N GLY A 300 6.64 -13.85 2.99
CA GLY A 300 5.23 -14.12 2.78
C GLY A 300 4.42 -14.14 4.10
N ALA A 301 4.94 -14.80 5.13
CA ALA A 301 4.32 -14.84 6.46
C ALA A 301 4.29 -13.46 7.12
N CYS A 302 5.36 -12.68 7.05
CA CYS A 302 5.38 -11.30 7.50
C CYS A 302 4.37 -10.43 6.75
N PHE A 303 4.26 -10.61 5.43
CA PHE A 303 3.30 -9.89 4.62
C PHE A 303 1.86 -10.21 5.00
N THR A 304 1.53 -11.49 5.19
CA THR A 304 0.20 -11.91 5.63
C THR A 304 -0.12 -11.39 7.03
N ASP A 305 0.83 -11.46 7.98
CA ASP A 305 0.65 -10.88 9.32
C ASP A 305 0.36 -9.38 9.26
N MET A 306 1.14 -8.65 8.47
CA MET A 306 0.94 -7.22 8.26
C MET A 306 -0.42 -6.92 7.63
N PHE A 307 -0.88 -7.74 6.68
CA PHE A 307 -2.19 -7.60 6.05
C PHE A 307 -3.33 -7.84 7.06
N PHE A 308 -3.22 -8.89 7.89
CA PHE A 308 -4.20 -9.17 8.94
C PHE A 308 -4.13 -8.16 10.09
N ALA A 309 -2.94 -7.67 10.46
CA ALA A 309 -2.78 -6.63 11.47
C ALA A 309 -3.40 -5.28 11.04
N SER A 310 -3.44 -5.01 9.75
CA SER A 310 -4.07 -3.83 9.16
C SER A 310 -5.56 -4.01 8.88
N ARG A 311 -6.22 -5.05 9.47
CA ARG A 311 -7.67 -5.20 9.33
C ARG A 311 -8.35 -3.89 9.67
N LYS A 312 -9.10 -3.39 8.71
CA LYS A 312 -9.94 -2.22 8.82
C LYS A 312 -11.03 -2.52 9.85
N MET A 313 -11.41 -1.52 10.62
CA MET A 313 -12.71 -1.58 11.29
C MET A 313 -13.76 -1.46 10.20
N ASP A 314 -14.45 -2.53 9.93
CA ASP A 314 -15.60 -2.58 9.03
C ASP A 314 -16.85 -2.85 9.85
N LEU A 315 -17.98 -2.38 9.35
CA LEU A 315 -19.31 -2.55 9.97
C LEU A 315 -19.77 -3.98 9.86
#